data_4889123bbf989109a0badd3874d2f0a3
#
_entry.id   4889123bbf989109a0badd3874d2f0a3
#
_cell.length_a   1.000
_cell.length_b   1.000
_cell.length_c   1.000
_cell.angle_alpha   90.00
_cell.angle_beta   90.00
_cell.angle_gamma   90.00
#
_symmetry.space_group_name_H-M   'P 1'
#
loop_
_entity.id
_entity.type
_entity.pdbx_description
1 polymer ?
#
loop_
_entity_poly.entity_id
_entity_poly.type
_entity_poly.pdbx_seq_one_letter_code
_entity_poly.pdbx_strand_id
1 'polypeptide(L)'
;SMYMTTAIDTQVVDESSTRLLMFLKGQLMTYGLQAEDMATYRSSKYVHATPSETIFFMILNGNKAAIEEREANDGFDTSKYDLQTLTLTSFRKAVAVTYDKELFASTISPSRSGGYGLIGSAYLYDPETGARYRDTDQAKKALCDFYSVDVSKFASLDEAVDSITGYDPEAAKALYKEAFDEA
;
A
#
# COMPACT_ATOMS: atom_id res chain seq x y z
N SER A 1 -10.95 30.52 -21.77
CA SER A 1 -10.24 30.14 -20.53
C SER A 1 -10.55 28.69 -20.19
N MET A 2 -9.56 27.91 -19.90
CA MET A 2 -9.71 26.50 -19.46
C MET A 2 -10.22 26.43 -18.00
N TYR A 3 -10.01 27.47 -17.23
CA TYR A 3 -10.37 27.52 -15.81
C TYR A 3 -11.46 28.55 -15.58
N MET A 4 -12.54 28.11 -14.95
CA MET A 4 -13.73 28.97 -14.66
C MET A 4 -13.74 29.39 -13.18
N THR A 5 -12.90 28.79 -12.35
CA THR A 5 -12.82 29.11 -10.92
C THR A 5 -12.14 30.46 -10.72
N THR A 6 -12.81 31.38 -10.06
CA THR A 6 -12.32 32.76 -9.79
C THR A 6 -11.79 32.93 -8.37
N ALA A 7 -12.25 32.11 -7.42
CA ALA A 7 -11.82 32.14 -6.04
C ALA A 7 -11.93 30.73 -5.40
N ILE A 8 -11.09 30.47 -4.42
CA ILE A 8 -11.17 29.30 -3.55
C ILE A 8 -11.06 29.83 -2.12
N ASP A 9 -12.12 29.63 -1.35
CA ASP A 9 -12.15 29.94 0.07
C ASP A 9 -11.87 28.66 0.85
N THR A 10 -10.86 28.69 1.73
CA THR A 10 -10.47 27.55 2.53
C THR A 10 -10.76 27.79 4.00
N GLN A 11 -11.44 26.85 4.62
CA GLN A 11 -11.72 26.88 6.06
C GLN A 11 -11.08 25.67 6.75
N VAL A 12 -10.37 25.91 7.82
CA VAL A 12 -9.80 24.85 8.68
C VAL A 12 -10.84 24.46 9.74
N VAL A 13 -11.23 23.20 9.74
CA VAL A 13 -12.14 22.60 10.71
C VAL A 13 -11.56 21.27 11.15
N ASP A 14 -11.19 21.14 12.43
CA ASP A 14 -10.45 19.98 12.92
C ASP A 14 -11.30 18.70 12.96
N GLU A 15 -12.54 18.80 13.42
CA GLU A 15 -13.43 17.65 13.60
C GLU A 15 -14.01 17.15 12.26
N SER A 16 -13.73 15.88 11.93
CA SER A 16 -14.21 15.25 10.69
C SER A 16 -15.73 15.21 10.59
N SER A 17 -16.42 14.90 11.67
CA SER A 17 -17.88 14.86 11.74
C SER A 17 -18.51 16.23 11.44
N THR A 18 -17.89 17.32 11.93
CA THR A 18 -18.31 18.68 11.62
C THR A 18 -18.13 18.99 10.14
N ARG A 19 -16.98 18.61 9.55
CA ARG A 19 -16.74 18.79 8.11
C ARG A 19 -17.77 18.04 7.27
N LEU A 20 -18.10 16.80 7.66
CA LEU A 20 -19.15 16.02 6.98
C LEU A 20 -20.49 16.73 7.02
N LEU A 21 -20.91 17.23 8.19
CA LEU A 21 -22.16 17.97 8.32
C LEU A 21 -22.19 19.27 7.50
N MET A 22 -21.06 19.97 7.42
CA MET A 22 -20.93 21.16 6.57
C MET A 22 -21.07 20.81 5.09
N PHE A 23 -20.46 19.70 4.66
CA PHE A 23 -20.60 19.20 3.29
C PHE A 23 -22.06 18.82 2.99
N LEU A 24 -22.71 18.07 3.87
CA LEU A 24 -24.12 17.68 3.70
C LEU A 24 -25.09 18.87 3.67
N LYS A 25 -24.74 19.98 4.32
CA LYS A 25 -25.49 21.22 4.29
C LYS A 25 -25.13 22.12 3.09
N GLY A 26 -24.24 21.69 2.20
CA GLY A 26 -23.81 22.47 1.04
C GLY A 26 -22.88 23.66 1.37
N GLN A 27 -22.28 23.66 2.56
CA GLN A 27 -21.32 24.68 3.00
C GLN A 27 -19.90 24.41 2.52
N LEU A 28 -19.61 23.16 2.13
CA LEU A 28 -18.35 22.73 1.52
C LEU A 28 -18.61 22.10 0.15
N MET A 29 -17.77 22.40 -0.81
CA MET A 29 -17.82 21.79 -2.15
C MET A 29 -17.30 20.35 -2.16
N THR A 30 -16.32 20.06 -1.31
CA THR A 30 -15.68 18.76 -1.25
C THR A 30 -15.46 18.33 0.21
N TYR A 31 -15.47 17.02 0.42
CA TYR A 31 -15.14 16.41 1.70
C TYR A 31 -14.43 15.08 1.44
N GLY A 32 -13.31 14.84 2.13
CA GLY A 32 -12.61 13.57 2.08
C GLY A 32 -13.19 12.60 3.10
N LEU A 33 -13.86 11.53 2.63
CA LEU A 33 -14.43 10.52 3.51
C LEU A 33 -13.37 9.94 4.44
N GLN A 34 -13.72 9.84 5.72
CA GLN A 34 -12.90 9.18 6.73
C GLN A 34 -13.32 7.70 6.87
N ALA A 35 -12.55 6.90 7.60
CA ALA A 35 -12.84 5.48 7.77
C ALA A 35 -14.25 5.23 8.36
N GLU A 36 -14.65 6.05 9.34
CA GLU A 36 -15.98 5.99 9.98
C GLU A 36 -17.14 6.30 9.05
N ASP A 37 -16.89 7.12 8.01
CA ASP A 37 -17.94 7.53 7.06
C ASP A 37 -18.23 6.46 6.01
N MET A 38 -17.30 5.57 5.79
CA MET A 38 -17.29 4.68 4.64
C MET A 38 -18.42 3.65 4.66
N ALA A 39 -18.80 3.16 5.84
CA ALA A 39 -19.92 2.23 5.96
C ALA A 39 -21.22 2.84 5.41
N THR A 40 -21.40 4.16 5.56
CA THR A 40 -22.61 4.87 5.17
C THR A 40 -22.54 5.43 3.75
N TYR A 41 -21.39 5.98 3.36
CA TYR A 41 -21.31 6.84 2.17
C TYR A 41 -20.52 6.26 1.00
N ARG A 42 -19.74 5.15 1.17
CA ARG A 42 -18.87 4.60 0.10
C ARG A 42 -19.59 4.30 -1.21
N SER A 43 -20.86 3.93 -1.15
CA SER A 43 -21.68 3.59 -2.32
C SER A 43 -22.47 4.80 -2.86
N SER A 44 -22.26 5.99 -2.32
CA SER A 44 -22.92 7.20 -2.79
C SER A 44 -22.45 7.56 -4.20
N LYS A 45 -23.39 7.94 -5.07
CA LYS A 45 -23.07 8.44 -6.42
C LYS A 45 -22.19 9.70 -6.45
N TYR A 46 -22.03 10.35 -5.32
CA TYR A 46 -21.17 11.54 -5.17
C TYR A 46 -19.76 11.22 -4.71
N VAL A 47 -19.46 9.95 -4.44
CA VAL A 47 -18.11 9.51 -4.07
C VAL A 47 -17.32 9.21 -5.35
N HIS A 48 -16.18 9.87 -5.47
CA HIS A 48 -15.27 9.69 -6.59
C HIS A 48 -13.91 9.31 -6.04
N ALA A 49 -13.37 8.18 -6.50
CA ALA A 49 -12.00 7.76 -6.21
C ALA A 49 -11.11 8.06 -7.42
N THR A 50 -9.98 8.68 -7.16
CA THR A 50 -8.97 8.96 -8.18
C THR A 50 -7.71 8.16 -7.86
N PRO A 51 -7.12 7.43 -8.83
CA PRO A 51 -5.85 6.77 -8.64
C PRO A 51 -4.77 7.77 -8.19
N SER A 52 -3.93 7.36 -7.26
CA SER A 52 -2.80 8.14 -6.77
C SER A 52 -1.47 7.49 -7.15
N GLU A 53 -0.44 8.29 -7.32
CA GLU A 53 0.93 7.83 -7.48
C GLU A 53 1.55 7.37 -6.14
N THR A 54 0.90 7.71 -5.03
CA THR A 54 1.41 7.43 -3.69
C THR A 54 1.25 5.95 -3.33
N ILE A 55 2.35 5.35 -2.89
CA ILE A 55 2.38 4.02 -2.28
C ILE A 55 2.84 4.15 -0.83
N PHE A 56 2.13 3.47 0.05
CA PHE A 56 2.56 3.26 1.43
C PHE A 56 3.16 1.86 1.56
N PHE A 57 4.33 1.78 2.16
CA PHE A 57 5.01 0.51 2.37
C PHE A 57 5.76 0.51 3.71
N MET A 58 5.93 -0.68 4.25
CA MET A 58 6.73 -0.90 5.45
C MET A 58 8.17 -1.23 5.02
N ILE A 59 9.12 -0.47 5.56
CA ILE A 59 10.54 -0.74 5.38
C ILE A 59 11.04 -1.49 6.62
N LEU A 60 11.62 -2.66 6.40
CA LEU A 60 12.34 -3.39 7.44
C LEU A 60 13.85 -3.10 7.25
N ASN A 61 14.47 -2.51 8.26
CA ASN A 61 15.91 -2.22 8.20
C ASN A 61 16.71 -3.52 8.32
N GLY A 62 17.27 -3.98 7.22
CA GLY A 62 18.14 -5.17 7.18
C GLY A 62 19.63 -4.85 7.19
N ASN A 63 20.03 -3.60 7.44
CA ASN A 63 21.44 -3.20 7.48
C ASN A 63 22.03 -3.56 8.85
N LYS A 64 22.79 -4.65 8.90
CA LYS A 64 23.42 -5.15 10.12
C LYS A 64 24.27 -4.10 10.83
N ALA A 65 25.13 -3.38 10.11
CA ALA A 65 26.00 -2.37 10.70
C ALA A 65 25.22 -1.23 11.37
N ALA A 66 24.13 -0.76 10.74
CA ALA A 66 23.27 0.27 11.31
C ALA A 66 22.50 -0.22 12.55
N ILE A 67 22.15 -1.51 12.59
CA ILE A 67 21.50 -2.12 13.76
C ILE A 67 22.50 -2.23 14.92
N GLU A 68 23.70 -2.74 14.66
CA GLU A 68 24.77 -2.86 15.65
C GLU A 68 25.16 -1.48 16.23
N GLU A 69 25.26 -0.45 15.39
CA GLU A 69 25.52 0.92 15.83
C GLU A 69 24.41 1.44 16.74
N ARG A 70 23.17 1.21 16.39
CA ARG A 70 22.01 1.62 17.21
C ARG A 70 22.00 0.90 18.56
N GLU A 71 22.21 -0.41 18.58
CA GLU A 71 22.24 -1.20 19.79
C GLU A 71 23.38 -0.77 20.73
N ALA A 72 24.51 -0.31 20.17
CA ALA A 72 25.66 0.14 20.95
C ALA A 72 25.52 1.55 21.53
N ASN A 73 24.83 2.47 20.83
CA ASN A 73 24.91 3.89 21.15
C ASN A 73 23.70 4.46 21.89
N ASP A 74 22.51 3.90 21.74
CA ASP A 74 21.27 4.56 22.20
C ASP A 74 20.74 4.04 23.54
N GLY A 75 21.52 3.30 24.31
CA GLY A 75 21.02 2.64 25.52
C GLY A 75 19.85 1.67 25.22
N PHE A 76 19.83 1.13 24.01
CA PHE A 76 18.81 0.23 23.55
C PHE A 76 18.80 -1.05 24.40
N ASP A 77 17.62 -1.41 24.89
CA ASP A 77 17.48 -2.58 25.75
C ASP A 77 17.37 -3.87 24.90
N THR A 78 18.51 -4.44 24.54
CA THR A 78 18.60 -5.69 23.76
C THR A 78 17.94 -6.89 24.45
N SER A 79 17.67 -6.80 25.78
CA SER A 79 16.93 -7.85 26.47
C SER A 79 15.44 -7.88 26.14
N LYS A 80 14.91 -6.78 25.61
CA LYS A 80 13.50 -6.65 25.23
C LYS A 80 13.26 -6.74 23.73
N TYR A 81 14.28 -6.41 22.93
CA TYR A 81 14.11 -6.27 21.49
C TYR A 81 15.24 -6.97 20.77
N ASP A 82 14.90 -7.85 19.86
CA ASP A 82 15.83 -8.50 18.94
C ASP A 82 15.73 -7.83 17.57
N LEU A 83 16.66 -6.91 17.29
CA LEU A 83 16.74 -6.27 15.99
C LEU A 83 17.55 -7.09 14.98
N GLN A 84 18.39 -8.02 15.45
CA GLN A 84 19.23 -8.83 14.58
C GLN A 84 18.38 -9.72 13.66
N THR A 85 17.23 -10.18 14.10
CA THR A 85 16.25 -10.90 13.28
C THR A 85 15.87 -10.14 12.01
N LEU A 86 15.90 -8.79 12.03
CA LEU A 86 15.65 -7.98 10.83
C LEU A 86 16.72 -8.12 9.75
N THR A 87 17.92 -8.60 10.09
CA THR A 87 19.00 -8.84 9.11
C THR A 87 18.76 -10.08 8.25
N LEU A 88 17.94 -11.01 8.74
CA LEU A 88 17.61 -12.26 8.05
C LEU A 88 16.68 -11.99 6.86
N THR A 89 17.10 -12.40 5.68
CA THR A 89 16.30 -12.20 4.46
C THR A 89 15.04 -13.05 4.47
N SER A 90 15.13 -14.29 4.96
CA SER A 90 14.03 -15.22 5.18
C SER A 90 12.94 -14.60 6.05
N PHE A 91 13.32 -13.97 7.18
CA PHE A 91 12.38 -13.25 8.06
C PHE A 91 11.66 -12.11 7.34
N ARG A 92 12.38 -11.24 6.63
CA ARG A 92 11.77 -10.12 5.92
C ARG A 92 10.82 -10.60 4.80
N LYS A 93 11.19 -11.67 4.10
CA LYS A 93 10.30 -12.30 3.11
C LYS A 93 9.06 -12.90 3.77
N ALA A 94 9.22 -13.57 4.91
CA ALA A 94 8.10 -14.12 5.68
C ALA A 94 7.10 -13.02 6.04
N VAL A 95 7.57 -11.90 6.62
CA VAL A 95 6.71 -10.75 6.95
C VAL A 95 5.95 -10.26 5.72
N ALA A 96 6.60 -10.19 4.55
CA ALA A 96 5.99 -9.68 3.33
C ALA A 96 4.81 -10.52 2.82
N VAL A 97 4.78 -11.83 3.12
CA VAL A 97 3.73 -12.74 2.66
C VAL A 97 2.76 -13.20 3.78
N THR A 98 2.98 -12.69 5.02
CA THR A 98 2.19 -13.10 6.19
C THR A 98 0.79 -12.50 6.23
N TYR A 99 0.55 -11.36 5.60
CA TYR A 99 -0.73 -10.66 5.70
C TYR A 99 -1.34 -10.36 4.34
N ASP A 100 -2.65 -10.47 4.29
CA ASP A 100 -3.46 -10.08 3.14
C ASP A 100 -3.45 -8.55 3.02
N LYS A 101 -2.75 -8.05 2.00
CA LYS A 101 -2.56 -6.61 1.78
C LYS A 101 -3.86 -5.92 1.38
N GLU A 102 -4.75 -6.61 0.65
CA GLU A 102 -6.02 -6.06 0.24
C GLU A 102 -6.97 -5.93 1.42
N LEU A 103 -7.08 -6.99 2.23
CA LEU A 103 -7.87 -6.96 3.46
C LEU A 103 -7.36 -5.90 4.42
N PHE A 104 -6.05 -5.80 4.62
CA PHE A 104 -5.43 -4.78 5.47
C PHE A 104 -5.75 -3.36 4.96
N ALA A 105 -5.51 -3.09 3.68
CA ALA A 105 -5.75 -1.78 3.09
C ALA A 105 -7.22 -1.37 3.19
N SER A 106 -8.15 -2.25 2.83
CA SER A 106 -9.59 -1.98 2.88
C SER A 106 -10.13 -1.81 4.31
N THR A 107 -9.48 -2.43 5.31
CA THR A 107 -9.85 -2.26 6.73
C THR A 107 -9.43 -0.89 7.26
N ILE A 108 -8.24 -0.42 6.90
CA ILE A 108 -7.71 0.87 7.38
C ILE A 108 -8.35 2.05 6.64
N SER A 109 -8.47 1.92 5.33
CA SER A 109 -9.01 2.98 4.49
C SER A 109 -9.64 2.39 3.24
N PRO A 110 -10.96 2.42 3.15
CA PRO A 110 -11.69 1.87 1.99
C PRO A 110 -11.42 2.56 0.65
N SER A 111 -10.65 3.62 0.63
CA SER A 111 -10.11 4.25 -0.58
C SER A 111 -8.75 3.72 -0.99
N ARG A 112 -8.19 2.75 -0.25
CA ARG A 112 -6.90 2.12 -0.53
C ARG A 112 -7.09 0.69 -0.98
N SER A 113 -6.17 0.22 -1.79
CA SER A 113 -6.08 -1.17 -2.23
C SER A 113 -4.71 -1.75 -1.91
N GLY A 114 -4.57 -3.06 -1.95
CA GLY A 114 -3.31 -3.75 -1.77
C GLY A 114 -2.27 -3.30 -2.81
N GLY A 115 -1.05 -3.02 -2.35
CA GLY A 115 0.08 -2.68 -3.22
C GLY A 115 1.02 -3.87 -3.39
N TYR A 116 1.33 -4.24 -4.64
CA TYR A 116 2.18 -5.39 -4.96
C TYR A 116 3.51 -5.00 -5.61
N GLY A 117 3.78 -3.71 -5.77
CA GLY A 117 5.02 -3.19 -6.33
C GLY A 117 5.29 -1.77 -5.86
N LEU A 118 6.53 -1.29 -6.03
CA LEU A 118 6.98 0.02 -5.54
C LEU A 118 6.44 1.20 -6.34
N ILE A 119 5.93 0.97 -7.56
CA ILE A 119 5.45 2.04 -8.44
C ILE A 119 3.93 2.10 -8.40
N GLY A 120 3.38 3.28 -8.13
CA GLY A 120 1.95 3.53 -8.06
C GLY A 120 1.22 3.28 -9.39
N SER A 121 -0.08 2.95 -9.30
CA SER A 121 -0.90 2.66 -10.49
C SER A 121 -1.11 3.88 -11.40
N ALA A 122 -0.97 5.08 -10.86
CA ALA A 122 -1.14 6.32 -11.63
C ALA A 122 0.17 6.84 -12.25
N TYR A 123 1.33 6.18 -11.96
CA TYR A 123 2.62 6.64 -12.49
C TYR A 123 2.67 6.57 -14.01
N LEU A 124 2.82 7.73 -14.64
CA LEU A 124 2.98 7.85 -16.08
C LEU A 124 4.42 7.54 -16.47
N TYR A 125 4.57 6.51 -17.27
CA TYR A 125 5.84 6.13 -17.87
C TYR A 125 6.08 6.93 -19.18
N ASP A 126 5.01 7.25 -19.89
CA ASP A 126 5.03 8.11 -21.06
C ASP A 126 3.92 9.17 -20.95
N PRO A 127 4.27 10.43 -20.58
CA PRO A 127 3.30 11.50 -20.41
C PRO A 127 2.67 11.99 -21.72
N GLU A 128 3.30 11.74 -22.89
CA GLU A 128 2.76 12.16 -24.19
C GLU A 128 1.58 11.28 -24.61
N THR A 129 1.69 9.99 -24.38
CA THR A 129 0.63 9.02 -24.69
C THR A 129 -0.32 8.77 -23.51
N GLY A 130 0.07 9.19 -22.30
CA GLY A 130 -0.65 8.85 -21.07
C GLY A 130 -0.45 7.40 -20.61
N ALA A 131 0.52 6.69 -21.19
CA ALA A 131 0.80 5.30 -20.82
C ALA A 131 1.34 5.20 -19.41
N ARG A 132 0.77 4.27 -18.62
CA ARG A 132 1.18 4.01 -17.24
C ARG A 132 2.14 2.85 -17.18
N TYR A 133 3.13 2.94 -16.30
CA TYR A 133 4.14 1.90 -16.12
C TYR A 133 3.49 0.53 -15.80
N ARG A 134 2.51 0.50 -14.92
CA ARG A 134 1.86 -0.74 -14.48
C ARG A 134 1.03 -1.42 -15.56
N ASP A 135 0.62 -0.68 -16.59
CA ASP A 135 -0.16 -1.24 -17.70
C ASP A 135 0.73 -1.91 -18.75
N THR A 136 2.06 -1.74 -18.64
CA THR A 136 3.02 -2.38 -19.57
C THR A 136 3.13 -3.88 -19.31
N ASP A 137 3.30 -4.66 -20.37
CA ASP A 137 3.51 -6.11 -20.29
C ASP A 137 4.76 -6.47 -19.46
N GLN A 138 5.80 -5.64 -19.53
CA GLN A 138 7.04 -5.84 -18.78
C GLN A 138 6.80 -5.73 -17.27
N ALA A 139 6.04 -4.71 -16.84
CA ALA A 139 5.72 -4.54 -15.43
C ALA A 139 4.84 -5.69 -14.91
N LYS A 140 3.84 -6.11 -15.71
CA LYS A 140 2.96 -7.24 -15.38
C LYS A 140 3.73 -8.55 -15.26
N LYS A 141 4.61 -8.85 -16.23
CA LYS A 141 5.48 -10.03 -16.17
C LYS A 141 6.41 -10.01 -14.97
N ALA A 142 7.05 -8.87 -14.69
CA ALA A 142 7.91 -8.74 -13.52
C ALA A 142 7.19 -8.99 -12.19
N LEU A 143 5.92 -8.59 -12.07
CA LEU A 143 5.09 -8.92 -10.90
C LEU A 143 4.79 -10.41 -10.84
N CYS A 144 4.36 -11.02 -11.94
CA CYS A 144 4.08 -12.45 -12.00
C CYS A 144 5.32 -13.29 -11.64
N ASP A 145 6.48 -12.92 -12.17
CA ASP A 145 7.75 -13.58 -11.88
C ASP A 145 8.11 -13.46 -10.39
N PHE A 146 7.98 -12.26 -9.82
CA PHE A 146 8.28 -12.02 -8.41
C PHE A 146 7.39 -12.82 -7.46
N TYR A 147 6.10 -12.93 -7.77
CA TYR A 147 5.13 -13.68 -6.98
C TYR A 147 4.98 -15.14 -7.42
N SER A 148 5.85 -15.63 -8.33
CA SER A 148 5.84 -17.01 -8.84
C SER A 148 4.50 -17.42 -9.45
N VAL A 149 3.82 -16.49 -10.11
CA VAL A 149 2.56 -16.74 -10.80
C VAL A 149 2.83 -17.34 -12.19
N ASP A 150 2.31 -18.54 -12.43
CA ASP A 150 2.39 -19.20 -13.72
C ASP A 150 1.37 -18.59 -14.69
N VAL A 151 1.83 -17.66 -15.52
CA VAL A 151 0.98 -16.92 -16.46
C VAL A 151 0.28 -17.81 -17.49
N SER A 152 0.79 -19.02 -17.73
CA SER A 152 0.18 -19.97 -18.68
C SER A 152 -1.19 -20.50 -18.22
N LYS A 153 -1.52 -20.33 -16.94
CA LYS A 153 -2.79 -20.77 -16.34
C LYS A 153 -3.92 -19.74 -16.47
N PHE A 154 -3.63 -18.56 -17.02
CA PHE A 154 -4.58 -17.45 -17.13
C PHE A 154 -4.81 -17.09 -18.59
N ALA A 155 -5.99 -16.55 -18.91
CA ALA A 155 -6.32 -16.14 -20.27
C ALA A 155 -5.57 -14.85 -20.69
N SER A 156 -5.10 -14.05 -19.73
CA SER A 156 -4.34 -12.82 -19.98
C SER A 156 -3.34 -12.51 -18.86
N LEU A 157 -2.38 -11.61 -19.16
CA LEU A 157 -1.49 -11.07 -18.13
C LEU A 157 -2.24 -10.26 -17.05
N ASP A 158 -3.34 -9.61 -17.42
CA ASP A 158 -4.16 -8.88 -16.45
C ASP A 158 -4.78 -9.84 -15.44
N GLU A 159 -5.38 -10.93 -15.88
CA GLU A 159 -5.90 -11.96 -14.98
C GLU A 159 -4.82 -12.56 -14.08
N ALA A 160 -3.63 -12.80 -14.63
CA ALA A 160 -2.52 -13.31 -13.85
C ALA A 160 -2.10 -12.31 -12.75
N VAL A 161 -2.02 -11.02 -13.06
CA VAL A 161 -1.72 -9.96 -12.08
C VAL A 161 -2.84 -9.82 -11.05
N ASP A 162 -4.10 -9.88 -11.46
CA ASP A 162 -5.26 -9.78 -10.57
C ASP A 162 -5.34 -10.96 -9.58
N SER A 163 -4.72 -12.10 -9.92
CA SER A 163 -4.62 -13.24 -9.01
C SER A 163 -3.62 -13.04 -7.85
N ILE A 164 -2.76 -12.01 -7.94
CA ILE A 164 -1.73 -11.77 -6.94
C ILE A 164 -2.36 -11.17 -5.67
N THR A 165 -2.35 -11.93 -4.59
CA THR A 165 -2.77 -11.46 -3.27
C THR A 165 -1.60 -11.00 -2.41
N GLY A 166 -0.38 -11.48 -2.74
CA GLY A 166 0.81 -11.30 -1.91
C GLY A 166 0.69 -11.92 -0.51
N TYR A 167 -0.33 -12.76 -0.29
CA TYR A 167 -0.60 -13.46 0.95
C TYR A 167 -0.44 -14.97 0.74
N ASP A 168 0.54 -15.54 1.42
CA ASP A 168 0.82 -16.99 1.38
C ASP A 168 1.24 -17.47 2.78
N PRO A 169 0.27 -17.93 3.60
CA PRO A 169 0.55 -18.36 4.97
C PRO A 169 1.42 -19.61 5.05
N GLU A 170 1.41 -20.48 4.05
CA GLU A 170 2.26 -21.68 4.04
C GLU A 170 3.71 -21.32 3.70
N ALA A 171 3.92 -20.48 2.69
CA ALA A 171 5.25 -19.92 2.43
C ALA A 171 5.77 -19.10 3.62
N ALA A 172 4.89 -18.32 4.29
CA ALA A 172 5.27 -17.59 5.50
C ALA A 172 5.80 -18.52 6.59
N LYS A 173 5.10 -19.62 6.90
CA LYS A 173 5.53 -20.60 7.90
C LYS A 173 6.90 -21.20 7.55
N ALA A 174 7.11 -21.59 6.29
CA ALA A 174 8.37 -22.14 5.82
C ALA A 174 9.52 -21.13 5.99
N LEU A 175 9.29 -19.88 5.59
CA LEU A 175 10.27 -18.80 5.70
C LEU A 175 10.58 -18.41 7.16
N TYR A 176 9.58 -18.40 8.04
CA TYR A 176 9.83 -18.20 9.48
C TYR A 176 10.64 -19.34 10.10
N LYS A 177 10.38 -20.58 9.67
CA LYS A 177 11.19 -21.71 10.12
C LYS A 177 12.64 -21.58 9.63
N GLU A 178 12.83 -21.20 8.36
CA GLU A 178 14.17 -20.94 7.80
C GLU A 178 14.88 -19.83 8.61
N ALA A 179 14.18 -18.71 8.86
CA ALA A 179 14.73 -17.63 9.68
C ALA A 179 15.09 -18.06 11.09
N PHE A 180 14.29 -18.91 11.71
CA PHE A 180 14.58 -19.47 13.03
C PHE A 180 15.80 -20.41 13.03
N ASP A 181 15.96 -21.20 11.97
CA ASP A 181 17.10 -22.11 11.83
C ASP A 181 18.40 -21.34 11.50
N GLU A 182 18.31 -20.12 10.92
CA GLU A 182 19.44 -19.22 10.62
C GLU A 182 19.89 -18.39 11.84
N ALA A 183 18.99 -18.10 12.80
CA ALA A 183 19.24 -17.25 13.97
C ALA A 183 20.01 -17.98 15.07
#